data_92a31386973ca4f8bda3d0437bf8a220
#
_entry.id   92a31386973ca4f8bda3d0437bf8a220
#
_cell.length_a   1.000
_cell.length_b   1.000
_cell.length_c   1.000
_cell.angle_alpha   90.00
_cell.angle_beta   90.00
_cell.angle_gamma   90.00
#
_symmetry.space_group_name_H-M   'P 1'
#
loop_
_entity.id
_entity.type
_entity.pdbx_description
1 polymer ?
#
loop_
_entity_poly.entity_id
_entity_poly.type
_entity_poly.pdbx_seq_one_letter_code
_entity_poly.pdbx_strand_id
1 'polypeptide(L)'
;MKRLIYILLIKAVCLMIGYSDGLFAHSNSASGMDCFTCHRAMAGKEAVLKVSGIPKVYEPGKVYKIAVTLESPLKSDGEAQGGFAVMVSAGELMVTDERNTQLSNGYLTHTLEGSRYRKWTFAWKAPVSNTVVDMTIMAIAANGDYSPSNDAIATSVFTINPKR
;
A
#
# COMPACT_ATOMS: atom_id res chain seq x y z
N MET A 1 5.77 -38.53 -39.63
CA MET A 1 6.11 -38.66 -38.20
C MET A 1 6.91 -37.47 -37.66
N LYS A 2 8.04 -37.07 -38.24
CA LYS A 2 8.85 -35.94 -37.72
C LYS A 2 8.08 -34.61 -37.58
N ARG A 3 7.23 -34.23 -38.57
CA ARG A 3 6.42 -32.99 -38.52
C ARG A 3 5.37 -32.98 -37.39
N LEU A 4 4.80 -34.12 -37.05
CA LEU A 4 3.81 -34.26 -35.98
C LEU A 4 4.45 -34.05 -34.58
N ILE A 5 5.68 -34.53 -34.42
CA ILE A 5 6.48 -34.40 -33.19
C ILE A 5 6.84 -32.93 -32.95
N TYR A 6 7.20 -32.15 -34.01
CA TYR A 6 7.50 -30.73 -33.91
C TYR A 6 6.27 -29.90 -33.49
N ILE A 7 5.08 -30.21 -34.05
CA ILE A 7 3.84 -29.52 -33.69
C ILE A 7 3.44 -29.80 -32.23
N LEU A 8 3.63 -31.04 -31.77
CA LEU A 8 3.40 -31.40 -30.34
C LEU A 8 4.38 -30.71 -29.39
N LEU A 9 5.66 -30.63 -29.75
CA LEU A 9 6.67 -29.92 -28.98
C LEU A 9 6.39 -28.40 -28.88
N ILE A 10 5.99 -27.76 -30.00
CA ILE A 10 5.63 -26.34 -30.00
C ILE A 10 4.40 -26.08 -29.13
N LYS A 11 3.37 -26.93 -29.18
CA LYS A 11 2.20 -26.81 -28.30
C LYS A 11 2.54 -27.01 -26.82
N ALA A 12 3.44 -27.96 -26.51
CA ALA A 12 3.90 -28.17 -25.13
C ALA A 12 4.70 -26.98 -24.59
N VAL A 13 5.57 -26.37 -25.41
CA VAL A 13 6.34 -25.18 -25.03
C VAL A 13 5.41 -23.96 -24.88
N CYS A 14 4.42 -23.77 -25.75
CA CYS A 14 3.42 -22.70 -25.58
C CYS A 14 2.54 -22.89 -24.33
N LEU A 15 2.26 -24.16 -23.92
CA LEU A 15 1.52 -24.42 -22.68
C LEU A 15 2.36 -24.11 -21.43
N MET A 16 3.67 -24.23 -21.51
CA MET A 16 4.56 -23.91 -20.37
C MET A 16 4.84 -22.43 -20.21
N ILE A 17 4.67 -21.63 -21.25
CA ILE A 17 4.84 -20.16 -21.21
C ILE A 17 3.58 -19.47 -20.68
N GLY A 18 2.42 -20.14 -20.67
CA GLY A 18 1.13 -19.58 -20.23
C GLY A 18 0.81 -19.71 -18.73
N TYR A 19 1.67 -20.29 -17.91
CA TYR A 19 1.46 -20.47 -16.48
C TYR A 19 2.55 -19.78 -15.64
N SER A 20 2.78 -18.52 -15.95
CA SER A 20 3.44 -17.63 -14.99
C SER A 20 2.50 -16.49 -14.64
N ASP A 21 1.30 -16.79 -14.16
CA ASP A 21 0.62 -15.88 -13.25
C ASP A 21 1.42 -15.90 -11.95
N GLY A 22 2.61 -15.31 -12.04
CA GLY A 22 3.45 -15.05 -10.90
C GLY A 22 2.64 -14.20 -9.93
N LEU A 23 2.44 -14.71 -8.75
CA LEU A 23 2.02 -13.97 -7.57
C LEU A 23 3.10 -12.91 -7.25
N PHE A 24 3.22 -11.91 -8.13
CA PHE A 24 4.05 -10.76 -7.85
C PHE A 24 3.32 -9.91 -6.81
N ALA A 25 3.96 -9.67 -5.69
CA ALA A 25 3.56 -8.63 -4.76
C ALA A 25 3.50 -7.31 -5.54
N HIS A 26 2.29 -6.82 -5.83
CA HIS A 26 2.09 -5.62 -6.63
C HIS A 26 2.15 -4.40 -5.73
N SER A 27 3.11 -3.52 -5.95
CA SER A 27 3.15 -2.19 -5.32
C SER A 27 1.97 -1.28 -5.73
N ASN A 28 1.10 -1.72 -6.64
CA ASN A 28 0.03 -0.93 -7.27
C ASN A 28 -1.38 -1.47 -7.02
N SER A 29 -1.58 -2.46 -6.15
CA SER A 29 -2.85 -3.19 -6.07
C SER A 29 -3.70 -2.89 -4.83
N ALA A 30 -3.61 -1.67 -4.29
CA ALA A 30 -4.49 -1.23 -3.18
C ALA A 30 -5.94 -0.98 -3.66
N SER A 31 -6.52 -1.89 -4.44
CA SER A 31 -7.91 -1.76 -4.91
C SER A 31 -8.86 -1.81 -3.71
N GLY A 32 -9.62 -0.72 -3.52
CA GLY A 32 -10.66 -0.66 -2.50
C GLY A 32 -10.18 -0.51 -1.06
N MET A 33 -8.89 -0.25 -0.80
CA MET A 33 -8.30 -0.19 0.55
C MET A 33 -8.60 -1.43 1.40
N ASP A 34 -8.73 -2.59 0.77
CA ASP A 34 -8.96 -3.85 1.45
C ASP A 34 -7.70 -4.73 1.40
N CYS A 35 -6.77 -4.45 2.32
CA CYS A 35 -5.57 -5.26 2.46
C CYS A 35 -5.88 -6.69 2.91
N PHE A 36 -7.00 -6.91 3.62
CA PHE A 36 -7.38 -8.22 4.14
C PHE A 36 -7.90 -9.18 3.06
N THR A 37 -8.31 -8.67 1.89
CA THR A 37 -8.69 -9.51 0.75
C THR A 37 -7.52 -10.33 0.24
N CYS A 38 -6.31 -9.76 0.22
CA CYS A 38 -5.11 -10.43 -0.29
C CYS A 38 -4.19 -10.90 0.84
N HIS A 39 -3.99 -10.07 1.89
CA HIS A 39 -3.08 -10.37 2.98
C HIS A 39 -3.79 -11.04 4.14
N ARG A 40 -3.26 -12.17 4.58
CA ARG A 40 -3.73 -12.89 5.77
C ARG A 40 -2.80 -12.59 6.93
N ALA A 41 -3.37 -11.97 7.97
CA ALA A 41 -2.62 -11.60 9.15
C ALA A 41 -2.09 -12.86 9.88
N MET A 42 -0.84 -12.80 10.31
CA MET A 42 -0.26 -13.81 11.17
C MET A 42 -0.83 -13.70 12.59
N ALA A 43 -1.36 -14.79 13.13
CA ALA A 43 -1.84 -14.80 14.51
C ALA A 43 -0.70 -14.48 15.50
N GLY A 44 -0.98 -13.56 16.42
CA GLY A 44 -0.01 -13.15 17.46
C GLY A 44 1.11 -12.22 16.97
N LYS A 45 1.04 -11.69 15.74
CA LYS A 45 1.91 -10.62 15.25
C LYS A 45 1.09 -9.36 15.05
N GLU A 46 1.34 -8.38 15.89
CA GLU A 46 0.67 -7.10 15.83
C GLU A 46 1.48 -6.10 15.03
N ALA A 47 0.77 -5.20 14.37
CA ALA A 47 1.34 -4.01 13.75
C ALA A 47 0.67 -2.77 14.35
N VAL A 48 1.44 -1.75 14.62
CA VAL A 48 0.97 -0.48 15.18
C VAL A 48 1.33 0.65 14.23
N LEU A 49 0.30 1.38 13.77
CA LEU A 49 0.47 2.59 13.00
C LEU A 49 0.71 3.78 13.93
N LYS A 50 1.84 4.47 13.72
CA LYS A 50 2.12 5.79 14.30
C LYS A 50 2.05 6.82 13.18
N VAL A 51 1.10 7.74 13.30
CA VAL A 51 0.87 8.78 12.32
C VAL A 51 1.03 10.14 12.98
N SER A 52 1.77 11.03 12.33
CA SER A 52 1.93 12.42 12.78
C SER A 52 1.64 13.39 11.65
N GLY A 53 1.31 14.65 12.00
CA GLY A 53 1.03 15.72 11.04
C GLY A 53 -0.43 15.84 10.60
N ILE A 54 -1.31 14.89 10.96
CA ILE A 54 -2.75 15.01 10.72
C ILE A 54 -3.35 15.97 11.76
N PRO A 55 -3.99 17.09 11.34
CA PRO A 55 -4.63 18.01 12.27
C PRO A 55 -5.97 17.44 12.74
N LYS A 56 -6.41 17.79 13.94
CA LYS A 56 -7.79 17.53 14.40
C LYS A 56 -8.78 18.47 13.70
N VAL A 57 -8.33 19.68 13.38
CA VAL A 57 -9.09 20.72 12.69
C VAL A 57 -8.21 21.31 11.59
N TYR A 58 -8.69 21.30 10.36
CA TYR A 58 -7.93 21.81 9.22
C TYR A 58 -8.31 23.24 8.85
N GLU A 59 -7.36 23.97 8.30
CA GLU A 59 -7.58 25.26 7.63
C GLU A 59 -7.82 25.00 6.14
N PRO A 60 -8.90 25.58 5.53
CA PRO A 60 -9.19 25.37 4.11
C PRO A 60 -8.01 25.68 3.20
N GLY A 61 -7.71 24.79 2.26
CA GLY A 61 -6.62 24.92 1.29
C GLY A 61 -5.20 24.77 1.84
N LYS A 62 -5.03 24.59 3.16
CA LYS A 62 -3.72 24.42 3.79
C LYS A 62 -3.14 23.04 3.48
N VAL A 63 -1.81 23.00 3.31
CA VAL A 63 -1.06 21.77 3.10
C VAL A 63 -0.46 21.28 4.42
N TYR A 64 -0.71 20.02 4.75
CA TYR A 64 -0.21 19.34 5.93
C TYR A 64 0.77 18.25 5.52
N LYS A 65 1.97 18.26 6.10
CA LYS A 65 2.96 17.19 5.92
C LYS A 65 2.64 16.08 6.91
N ILE A 66 2.55 14.85 6.42
CA ILE A 66 2.16 13.68 7.20
C ILE A 66 3.29 12.66 7.15
N ALA A 67 3.59 12.08 8.30
CA ALA A 67 4.53 10.98 8.40
C ALA A 67 3.83 9.76 8.99
N VAL A 68 4.06 8.61 8.38
CA VAL A 68 3.54 7.29 8.76
C VAL A 68 4.71 6.40 9.14
N THR A 69 4.63 5.77 10.29
CA THR A 69 5.56 4.72 10.73
C THR A 69 4.76 3.50 11.14
N LEU A 70 5.15 2.35 10.62
CA LEU A 70 4.57 1.06 11.02
C LEU A 70 5.57 0.32 11.90
N GLU A 71 5.16 0.05 13.14
CA GLU A 71 5.92 -0.76 14.08
C GLU A 71 5.34 -2.18 14.12
N SER A 72 6.18 -3.17 14.02
CA SER A 72 5.81 -4.58 14.19
C SER A 72 7.03 -5.39 14.61
N PRO A 73 6.88 -6.39 15.49
CA PRO A 73 7.92 -7.34 15.81
C PRO A 73 8.21 -8.32 14.68
N LEU A 74 7.37 -8.33 13.61
CA LEU A 74 7.58 -9.17 12.45
C LEU A 74 8.86 -8.79 11.72
N LYS A 75 9.78 -9.73 11.62
CA LYS A 75 11.00 -9.57 10.82
C LYS A 75 10.72 -9.97 9.39
N SER A 76 11.34 -9.28 8.46
CA SER A 76 11.33 -9.66 7.05
C SER A 76 12.60 -10.40 6.71
N ASP A 77 12.47 -11.53 6.05
CA ASP A 77 13.59 -12.34 5.55
C ASP A 77 14.05 -11.86 4.15
N GLY A 78 13.28 -10.97 3.51
CA GLY A 78 13.57 -10.39 2.19
C GLY A 78 13.78 -8.88 2.22
N GLU A 79 13.88 -8.29 1.03
CA GLU A 79 14.05 -6.84 0.87
C GLU A 79 12.77 -6.07 1.19
N ALA A 80 11.58 -6.65 0.90
CA ALA A 80 10.30 -6.05 1.19
C ALA A 80 10.03 -6.09 2.69
N GLN A 81 9.97 -4.92 3.33
CA GLN A 81 9.73 -4.77 4.75
C GLN A 81 8.25 -4.47 5.04
N GLY A 82 7.55 -3.86 4.07
CA GLY A 82 6.16 -3.50 4.23
C GLY A 82 5.62 -2.61 3.12
N GLY A 83 4.41 -2.15 3.32
CA GLY A 83 3.72 -1.26 2.39
C GLY A 83 2.64 -0.47 3.10
N PHE A 84 2.12 0.58 2.44
CA PHE A 84 1.01 1.35 2.95
C PHE A 84 0.15 1.90 1.82
N ALA A 85 -1.07 2.27 2.15
CA ALA A 85 -1.97 3.01 1.29
C ALA A 85 -2.76 4.04 2.10
N VAL A 86 -3.06 5.18 1.48
CA VAL A 86 -3.84 6.27 2.04
C VAL A 86 -4.96 6.67 1.10
N MET A 87 -6.14 6.85 1.66
CA MET A 87 -7.31 7.42 1.00
C MET A 87 -7.88 8.56 1.83
N VAL A 88 -8.41 9.58 1.17
CA VAL A 88 -9.13 10.68 1.80
C VAL A 88 -10.48 10.89 1.13
N SER A 89 -11.50 11.26 1.92
CA SER A 89 -12.83 11.56 1.39
C SER A 89 -12.90 12.92 0.69
N ALA A 90 -11.98 13.85 1.00
CA ALA A 90 -11.89 15.17 0.36
C ALA A 90 -10.48 15.77 0.51
N GLY A 91 -10.17 16.72 -0.38
CA GLY A 91 -8.82 17.30 -0.50
C GLY A 91 -7.97 16.54 -1.48
N GLU A 92 -6.67 16.81 -1.48
CA GLU A 92 -5.72 16.27 -2.45
C GLU A 92 -4.53 15.62 -1.72
N LEU A 93 -4.26 14.36 -2.04
CA LEU A 93 -3.04 13.67 -1.61
C LEU A 93 -1.89 14.04 -2.54
N MET A 94 -0.74 14.39 -1.96
CA MET A 94 0.42 14.90 -2.69
C MET A 94 1.65 14.06 -2.35
N VAL A 95 2.31 13.56 -3.38
CA VAL A 95 3.63 12.90 -3.26
C VAL A 95 4.68 13.96 -2.89
N THR A 96 5.42 13.72 -1.82
CA THR A 96 6.55 14.57 -1.40
C THR A 96 7.87 13.82 -1.38
N ASP A 97 7.81 12.51 -1.56
CA ASP A 97 8.95 11.60 -1.64
C ASP A 97 8.70 10.60 -2.77
N GLU A 98 9.00 11.01 -4.01
CA GLU A 98 8.76 10.22 -5.23
C GLU A 98 9.56 8.91 -5.27
N ARG A 99 10.63 8.82 -4.51
CA ARG A 99 11.41 7.59 -4.41
C ARG A 99 10.63 6.50 -3.66
N ASN A 100 9.95 6.88 -2.58
CA ASN A 100 9.32 5.93 -1.68
C ASN A 100 7.79 5.91 -1.76
N THR A 101 7.17 6.95 -2.35
CA THR A 101 5.71 7.08 -2.46
C THR A 101 5.26 7.46 -3.87
N GLN A 102 4.05 7.06 -4.23
CA GLN A 102 3.43 7.32 -5.53
C GLN A 102 1.91 7.43 -5.40
N LEU A 103 1.27 8.04 -6.40
CA LEU A 103 -0.18 7.95 -6.59
C LEU A 103 -0.48 6.79 -7.54
N SER A 104 -1.40 5.93 -7.16
CA SER A 104 -1.85 4.81 -7.97
C SER A 104 -3.33 4.54 -7.72
N ASN A 105 -4.13 4.48 -8.78
CA ASN A 105 -5.56 4.17 -8.72
C ASN A 105 -6.38 5.01 -7.71
N GLY A 106 -6.02 6.29 -7.55
CA GLY A 106 -6.69 7.20 -6.60
C GLY A 106 -6.20 7.11 -5.15
N TYR A 107 -5.22 6.28 -4.87
CA TYR A 107 -4.57 6.14 -3.57
C TYR A 107 -3.15 6.71 -3.59
N LEU A 108 -2.70 7.22 -2.45
CA LEU A 108 -1.27 7.43 -2.24
C LEU A 108 -0.70 6.17 -1.58
N THR A 109 0.33 5.60 -2.17
CA THR A 109 0.90 4.33 -1.73
C THR A 109 2.44 4.34 -1.87
N HIS A 110 3.09 3.26 -1.44
CA HIS A 110 4.53 3.07 -1.59
C HIS A 110 4.90 2.71 -3.04
N THR A 111 6.14 3.02 -3.41
CA THR A 111 6.81 2.49 -4.60
C THR A 111 7.47 1.13 -4.29
N LEU A 112 8.05 0.47 -5.29
CA LEU A 112 8.87 -0.73 -5.05
C LEU A 112 10.02 -0.42 -4.08
N GLU A 113 10.70 0.73 -4.23
CA GLU A 113 11.75 1.15 -3.29
C GLU A 113 11.17 1.45 -1.90
N GLY A 114 10.00 2.08 -1.84
CA GLY A 114 9.28 2.38 -0.59
C GLY A 114 8.86 1.13 0.19
N SER A 115 8.74 -0.03 -0.46
CA SER A 115 8.43 -1.30 0.23
C SER A 115 9.58 -1.81 1.11
N ARG A 116 10.80 -1.32 0.92
CA ARG A 116 11.97 -1.65 1.74
C ARG A 116 11.96 -1.00 3.12
N TYR A 117 10.95 -0.17 3.39
CA TYR A 117 10.84 0.59 4.61
C TYR A 117 9.47 0.39 5.25
N ARG A 118 9.37 0.80 6.53
CA ARG A 118 8.12 0.90 7.29
C ARG A 118 7.88 2.34 7.75
N LYS A 119 8.40 3.30 6.95
CA LYS A 119 8.25 4.74 7.19
C LYS A 119 8.05 5.45 5.86
N TRP A 120 7.03 6.30 5.79
CA TRP A 120 6.69 7.04 4.57
C TRP A 120 6.23 8.45 4.93
N THR A 121 6.44 9.37 4.00
CA THR A 121 6.00 10.76 4.14
C THR A 121 5.25 11.20 2.90
N PHE A 122 4.23 12.02 3.11
CA PHE A 122 3.44 12.62 2.04
C PHE A 122 2.84 13.93 2.52
N ALA A 123 2.11 14.63 1.66
CA ALA A 123 1.33 15.78 2.07
C ALA A 123 -0.15 15.60 1.70
N TRP A 124 -1.00 16.29 2.44
CA TRP A 124 -2.41 16.42 2.15
C TRP A 124 -2.77 17.91 2.12
N LYS A 125 -3.34 18.35 0.98
CA LYS A 125 -3.93 19.68 0.84
C LYS A 125 -5.40 19.59 1.21
N ALA A 126 -5.78 20.29 2.27
CA ALA A 126 -7.14 20.31 2.74
C ALA A 126 -8.10 20.91 1.70
N PRO A 127 -9.37 20.46 1.63
CA PRO A 127 -10.35 21.04 0.74
C PRO A 127 -10.63 22.51 1.11
N VAL A 128 -11.09 23.30 0.14
CA VAL A 128 -11.53 24.68 0.40
C VAL A 128 -12.97 24.72 0.94
N SER A 129 -13.71 23.63 0.78
CA SER A 129 -15.07 23.48 1.31
C SER A 129 -15.06 23.13 2.80
N ASN A 130 -16.09 23.60 3.52
CA ASN A 130 -16.31 23.25 4.93
C ASN A 130 -16.94 21.85 5.06
N THR A 131 -16.17 20.80 4.77
CA THR A 131 -16.62 19.40 4.87
C THR A 131 -15.80 18.63 5.89
N VAL A 132 -16.40 17.71 6.60
CA VAL A 132 -15.65 16.74 7.43
C VAL A 132 -14.91 15.79 6.51
N VAL A 133 -13.65 15.55 6.81
CA VAL A 133 -12.79 14.68 6.01
C VAL A 133 -12.43 13.43 6.80
N ASP A 134 -12.62 12.26 6.21
CA ASP A 134 -12.09 11.02 6.71
C ASP A 134 -10.84 10.64 5.91
N MET A 135 -9.75 10.39 6.64
CA MET A 135 -8.49 9.87 6.10
C MET A 135 -8.27 8.46 6.63
N THR A 136 -8.24 7.49 5.73
CA THR A 136 -7.94 6.09 6.08
C THR A 136 -6.52 5.78 5.68
N ILE A 137 -5.75 5.23 6.60
CA ILE A 137 -4.38 4.76 6.38
C ILE A 137 -4.33 3.28 6.74
N MET A 138 -3.88 2.45 5.82
CA MET A 138 -3.60 1.03 6.03
C MET A 138 -2.13 0.77 5.77
N ALA A 139 -1.51 -0.09 6.57
CA ALA A 139 -0.15 -0.52 6.34
C ALA A 139 0.06 -1.98 6.71
N ILE A 140 1.03 -2.59 6.05
CA ILE A 140 1.39 -4.00 6.17
C ILE A 140 2.86 -4.08 6.54
N ALA A 141 3.18 -4.78 7.62
CA ALA A 141 4.52 -5.25 7.87
C ALA A 141 4.66 -6.63 7.22
N ALA A 142 5.49 -6.72 6.19
CA ALA A 142 5.71 -7.93 5.43
C ALA A 142 6.76 -8.82 6.08
N ASN A 143 6.60 -10.15 5.95
CA ASN A 143 7.59 -11.15 6.34
C ASN A 143 8.69 -11.35 5.29
N GLY A 144 8.53 -10.77 4.08
CA GLY A 144 9.53 -10.75 3.01
C GLY A 144 9.59 -12.00 2.14
N ASP A 145 8.65 -12.93 2.29
CA ASP A 145 8.58 -14.16 1.50
C ASP A 145 7.87 -14.00 0.15
N TYR A 146 7.43 -12.76 -0.17
CA TYR A 146 6.63 -12.40 -1.35
C TYR A 146 5.27 -13.11 -1.42
N SER A 147 4.82 -13.73 -0.34
CA SER A 147 3.48 -14.27 -0.17
C SER A 147 2.60 -13.26 0.58
N PRO A 148 1.30 -13.19 0.31
CA PRO A 148 0.39 -12.34 1.09
C PRO A 148 0.00 -12.97 2.44
N SER A 149 0.62 -14.08 2.82
CA SER A 149 0.34 -14.79 4.07
C SER A 149 1.35 -14.45 5.16
N ASN A 150 0.93 -14.49 6.41
CA ASN A 150 1.76 -14.28 7.58
C ASN A 150 2.33 -12.86 7.73
N ASP A 151 1.67 -11.87 7.15
CA ASP A 151 1.96 -10.46 7.33
C ASP A 151 1.27 -9.91 8.58
N ALA A 152 1.66 -8.72 9.03
CA ALA A 152 0.95 -8.00 10.08
C ALA A 152 0.35 -6.71 9.51
N ILE A 153 -0.95 -6.49 9.77
CA ILE A 153 -1.72 -5.41 9.17
C ILE A 153 -2.18 -4.44 10.24
N ALA A 154 -2.09 -3.14 9.98
CA ALA A 154 -2.65 -2.09 10.80
C ALA A 154 -3.46 -1.11 9.96
N THR A 155 -4.58 -0.65 10.53
CA THR A 155 -5.47 0.33 9.92
C THR A 155 -5.79 1.42 10.93
N SER A 156 -5.85 2.67 10.46
CA SER A 156 -6.32 3.81 11.24
C SER A 156 -7.19 4.72 10.40
N VAL A 157 -8.26 5.23 10.99
CA VAL A 157 -9.15 6.22 10.38
C VAL A 157 -9.11 7.49 11.23
N PHE A 158 -8.93 8.62 10.57
CA PHE A 158 -8.85 9.94 11.18
C PHE A 158 -9.99 10.81 10.64
N THR A 159 -10.87 11.26 11.50
CA THR A 159 -11.90 12.24 11.16
C THR A 159 -11.39 13.64 11.45
N ILE A 160 -11.31 14.49 10.43
CA ILE A 160 -10.71 15.81 10.46
C ILE A 160 -11.81 16.86 10.19
N ASN A 161 -12.01 17.77 11.12
CA ASN A 161 -13.05 18.79 11.02
C ASN A 161 -12.53 20.05 10.35
N PRO A 162 -13.37 20.80 9.61
CA PRO A 162 -13.00 22.12 9.12
C PRO A 162 -12.90 23.14 10.27
N LYS A 163 -11.98 24.09 10.13
CA LYS A 163 -11.93 25.27 11.00
C LYS A 163 -13.16 26.14 10.71
N ARG A 164 -13.96 26.37 11.70
CA ARG A 164 -15.12 27.28 11.66
C ARG A 164 -14.67 28.73 11.71
#